data_37fc30a8c49c51e278b98d55132b4d3f
#
_entry.id   37fc30a8c49c51e278b98d55132b4d3f
#
_cell.length_a   1.000
_cell.length_b   1.000
_cell.length_c   1.000
_cell.angle_alpha   90.00
_cell.angle_beta   90.00
_cell.angle_gamma   90.00
#
_symmetry.space_group_name_H-M   'P 1'
#
loop_
_entity.id
_entity.type
_entity.pdbx_description
1 polymer ?
#
loop_
_entity_poly.entity_id
_entity_poly.type
_entity_poly.pdbx_seq_one_letter_code
_entity_poly.pdbx_strand_id
1 'polypeptide(L)'
;MGDHLRDLWDFDDLDGTERRLRARLDLEADDASRAEVLTQLARVEGLRGEFAAGERSIGRAEALAGDSVAARARIDLERGRLRRSSGSDEAALPLFESAFAIALDAGAYFLAADAAHMAALAVPDRADSVAWTTRGVELAEAHDDARHWLGPLLNNLGWEYYGAGEYEPALDAFERALRAREQDPADPGATEIARYAVGKALRALGRAHEAVPLLERAVAWTQTQGAPDGWFHEELAEEYAAVGREREAREQARLAVPPLLDADPSFADDHDRATRSRSLAGD
;
A
#
# COMPACT_ATOMS: atom_id res chain seq x y z
N MET A 1 -2.36 19.87 8.29
CA MET A 1 -1.60 19.27 9.43
C MET A 1 -1.77 17.77 9.31
N GLY A 2 -0.70 17.03 9.01
CA GLY A 2 -0.75 15.59 8.80
C GLY A 2 -1.34 14.83 10.01
N ASP A 3 -1.54 13.52 9.87
CA ASP A 3 -2.08 12.69 10.94
C ASP A 3 -1.13 12.64 12.15
N HIS A 4 -1.55 13.24 13.27
CA HIS A 4 -0.77 13.34 14.51
C HIS A 4 -0.55 11.99 15.23
N LEU A 5 -1.23 10.93 14.82
CA LEU A 5 -1.06 9.57 15.34
C LEU A 5 -0.14 8.71 14.47
N ARG A 6 0.26 9.20 13.29
CA ARG A 6 1.07 8.45 12.33
C ARG A 6 2.44 8.06 12.89
N ASP A 7 3.10 8.95 13.61
CA ASP A 7 4.43 8.72 14.18
C ASP A 7 4.45 7.61 15.25
N LEU A 8 3.27 7.16 15.70
CA LEU A 8 3.12 6.04 16.62
C LEU A 8 3.15 4.68 15.91
N TRP A 9 3.04 4.66 14.58
CA TRP A 9 2.93 3.44 13.80
C TRP A 9 4.29 2.89 13.36
N ASP A 10 4.43 1.59 13.53
CA ASP A 10 5.43 0.74 12.94
C ASP A 10 4.72 -0.57 12.57
N PHE A 11 4.55 -0.81 11.27
CA PHE A 11 3.80 -1.96 10.77
C PHE A 11 4.57 -3.27 10.91
N ASP A 12 5.90 -3.21 11.10
CA ASP A 12 6.75 -4.37 11.34
C ASP A 12 6.81 -4.72 12.83
N ASP A 13 6.42 -3.78 13.74
CA ASP A 13 6.33 -3.99 15.20
C ASP A 13 4.95 -3.56 15.72
N LEU A 14 3.93 -4.40 15.50
CA LEU A 14 2.57 -4.14 15.99
C LEU A 14 2.49 -4.08 17.51
N ASP A 15 3.32 -4.86 18.22
CA ASP A 15 3.36 -4.83 19.69
C ASP A 15 3.95 -3.52 20.22
N GLY A 16 4.98 -2.99 19.54
CA GLY A 16 5.52 -1.67 19.83
C GLY A 16 4.51 -0.56 19.52
N THR A 17 3.81 -0.65 18.41
CA THR A 17 2.76 0.27 18.02
C THR A 17 1.65 0.28 19.06
N GLU A 18 1.16 -0.88 19.50
CA GLU A 18 0.15 -0.96 20.55
C GLU A 18 0.62 -0.33 21.85
N ARG A 19 1.85 -0.60 22.30
CA ARG A 19 2.42 0.02 23.52
C ARG A 19 2.45 1.55 23.42
N ARG A 20 2.87 2.11 22.28
CA ARG A 20 2.89 3.56 22.02
C ARG A 20 1.48 4.16 22.04
N LEU A 21 0.52 3.49 21.39
CA LEU A 21 -0.88 3.93 21.37
C LEU A 21 -1.52 3.87 22.76
N ARG A 22 -1.28 2.83 23.55
CA ARG A 22 -1.78 2.75 24.95
C ARG A 22 -1.19 3.85 25.83
N ALA A 23 0.12 4.09 25.73
CA ALA A 23 0.76 5.18 26.45
C ALA A 23 0.20 6.55 26.03
N ARG A 24 -0.08 6.74 24.73
CA ARG A 24 -0.73 7.95 24.24
C ARG A 24 -2.15 8.10 24.77
N LEU A 25 -2.95 7.03 24.81
CA LEU A 25 -4.30 7.02 25.34
C LEU A 25 -4.36 7.48 26.83
N ASP A 26 -3.37 7.08 27.61
CA ASP A 26 -3.27 7.46 29.04
C ASP A 26 -2.92 8.94 29.23
N LEU A 27 -2.28 9.56 28.23
CA LEU A 27 -1.88 10.98 28.25
C LEU A 27 -2.93 11.93 27.68
N GLU A 28 -3.90 11.42 26.91
CA GLU A 28 -4.94 12.27 26.32
C GLU A 28 -5.89 12.82 27.38
N ALA A 29 -6.05 14.16 27.37
CA ALA A 29 -6.83 14.86 28.38
C ALA A 29 -8.32 14.95 28.04
N ASP A 30 -8.68 14.89 26.77
CA ASP A 30 -10.06 15.01 26.30
C ASP A 30 -10.58 13.73 25.65
N ASP A 31 -11.89 13.54 25.69
CA ASP A 31 -12.55 12.33 25.23
C ASP A 31 -12.44 12.16 23.70
N ALA A 32 -12.45 13.25 22.92
CA ALA A 32 -12.35 13.18 21.46
C ALA A 32 -10.98 12.65 21.03
N SER A 33 -9.89 13.18 21.60
CA SER A 33 -8.52 12.69 21.33
C SER A 33 -8.36 11.24 21.79
N ARG A 34 -8.96 10.84 22.91
CA ARG A 34 -8.99 9.44 23.36
C ARG A 34 -9.73 8.54 22.37
N ALA A 35 -10.85 9.03 21.81
CA ALA A 35 -11.59 8.30 20.78
C ALA A 35 -10.73 8.05 19.54
N GLU A 36 -9.97 9.05 19.07
CA GLU A 36 -9.08 8.89 17.94
C GLU A 36 -7.99 7.82 18.18
N VAL A 37 -7.37 7.81 19.38
CA VAL A 37 -6.37 6.77 19.74
C VAL A 37 -7.01 5.38 19.80
N LEU A 38 -8.23 5.26 20.33
CA LEU A 38 -8.96 3.98 20.40
C LEU A 38 -9.24 3.41 19.01
N THR A 39 -9.50 4.25 18.00
CA THR A 39 -9.65 3.77 16.62
C THR A 39 -8.36 3.15 16.08
N GLN A 40 -7.19 3.68 16.45
CA GLN A 40 -5.90 3.15 16.04
C GLN A 40 -5.56 1.83 16.79
N LEU A 41 -5.98 1.69 18.04
CA LEU A 41 -5.92 0.39 18.74
C LEU A 41 -6.81 -0.65 18.05
N ALA A 42 -8.02 -0.27 17.60
CA ALA A 42 -8.88 -1.14 16.82
C ALA A 42 -8.22 -1.58 15.50
N ARG A 43 -7.45 -0.70 14.84
CA ARG A 43 -6.67 -1.05 13.65
C ARG A 43 -5.59 -2.08 13.96
N VAL A 44 -4.85 -1.95 15.07
CA VAL A 44 -3.86 -2.96 15.50
C VAL A 44 -4.54 -4.32 15.73
N GLU A 45 -5.67 -4.33 16.44
CA GLU A 45 -6.46 -5.53 16.70
C GLU A 45 -6.96 -6.16 15.40
N GLY A 46 -7.41 -5.33 14.43
CA GLY A 46 -7.81 -5.78 13.09
C GLY A 46 -6.67 -6.42 12.28
N LEU A 47 -5.48 -5.84 12.33
CA LEU A 47 -4.27 -6.38 11.66
C LEU A 47 -3.85 -7.73 12.24
N ARG A 48 -4.15 -7.99 13.52
CA ARG A 48 -3.93 -9.30 14.15
C ARG A 48 -5.06 -10.31 13.90
N GLY A 49 -6.13 -9.92 13.20
CA GLY A 49 -7.32 -10.74 13.01
C GLY A 49 -8.25 -10.80 14.25
N GLU A 50 -8.02 -9.96 15.24
CA GLU A 50 -8.78 -9.88 16.49
C GLU A 50 -10.04 -9.00 16.31
N PHE A 51 -10.86 -9.28 15.30
CA PHE A 51 -11.96 -8.40 14.87
C PHE A 51 -12.97 -8.07 15.98
N ALA A 52 -13.27 -9.03 16.86
CA ALA A 52 -14.18 -8.79 17.99
C ALA A 52 -13.58 -7.82 19.03
N ALA A 53 -12.26 -7.79 19.20
CA ALA A 53 -11.59 -6.82 20.05
C ALA A 53 -11.62 -5.44 19.36
N GLY A 54 -11.32 -5.38 18.07
CA GLY A 54 -11.40 -4.17 17.27
C GLY A 54 -12.78 -3.49 17.35
N GLU A 55 -13.87 -4.26 17.20
CA GLU A 55 -15.23 -3.71 17.36
C GLU A 55 -15.50 -3.17 18.77
N ARG A 56 -14.96 -3.80 19.82
CA ARG A 56 -15.08 -3.25 21.19
C ARG A 56 -14.32 -1.93 21.35
N SER A 57 -13.12 -1.83 20.77
CA SER A 57 -12.34 -0.59 20.77
C SER A 57 -13.04 0.52 19.99
N ILE A 58 -13.65 0.21 18.84
CA ILE A 58 -14.50 1.14 18.09
C ILE A 58 -15.73 1.58 18.90
N GLY A 59 -16.43 0.66 19.57
CA GLY A 59 -17.58 1.00 20.44
C GLY A 59 -17.21 1.93 21.60
N ARG A 60 -16.00 1.78 22.15
CA ARG A 60 -15.46 2.71 23.15
C ARG A 60 -15.14 4.08 22.54
N ALA A 61 -14.58 4.10 21.34
CA ALA A 61 -14.31 5.34 20.61
C ALA A 61 -15.62 6.11 20.33
N GLU A 62 -16.68 5.43 19.89
CA GLU A 62 -18.00 6.03 19.67
C GLU A 62 -18.57 6.69 20.91
N ALA A 63 -18.44 6.03 22.07
CA ALA A 63 -18.94 6.57 23.34
C ALA A 63 -18.21 7.86 23.76
N LEU A 64 -16.98 8.09 23.29
CA LEU A 64 -16.15 9.24 23.62
C LEU A 64 -16.11 10.32 22.53
N ALA A 65 -16.44 9.97 21.28
CA ALA A 65 -16.26 10.86 20.12
C ALA A 65 -17.05 12.20 20.20
N GLY A 66 -18.19 12.21 20.87
CA GLY A 66 -19.03 13.39 20.97
C GLY A 66 -19.34 13.99 19.60
N ASP A 67 -19.09 15.30 19.44
CA ASP A 67 -19.26 16.03 18.18
C ASP A 67 -17.94 16.13 17.36
N SER A 68 -16.88 15.46 17.77
CA SER A 68 -15.61 15.47 17.06
C SER A 68 -15.75 14.84 15.67
N VAL A 69 -15.60 15.66 14.63
CA VAL A 69 -15.68 15.25 13.24
C VAL A 69 -14.53 14.30 12.89
N ALA A 70 -13.31 14.58 13.38
CA ALA A 70 -12.13 13.74 13.15
C ALA A 70 -12.32 12.35 13.77
N ALA A 71 -12.79 12.26 15.03
CA ALA A 71 -13.06 10.99 15.67
C ALA A 71 -14.13 10.17 14.93
N ARG A 72 -15.20 10.80 14.47
CA ARG A 72 -16.27 10.15 13.69
C ARG A 72 -15.75 9.61 12.36
N ALA A 73 -14.99 10.41 11.60
CA ALA A 73 -14.38 9.95 10.35
C ALA A 73 -13.47 8.74 10.58
N ARG A 74 -12.64 8.76 11.63
CA ARG A 74 -11.76 7.63 11.98
C ARG A 74 -12.55 6.39 12.42
N ILE A 75 -13.63 6.55 13.17
CA ILE A 75 -14.50 5.44 13.60
C ILE A 75 -15.05 4.71 12.37
N ASP A 76 -15.61 5.44 11.41
CA ASP A 76 -16.13 4.83 10.19
C ASP A 76 -15.01 4.18 9.37
N LEU A 77 -13.87 4.86 9.22
CA LEU A 77 -12.72 4.36 8.48
C LEU A 77 -12.19 3.04 9.07
N GLU A 78 -11.94 2.99 10.37
CA GLU A 78 -11.37 1.80 11.00
C GLU A 78 -12.39 0.66 11.16
N ARG A 79 -13.67 0.98 11.37
CA ARG A 79 -14.74 -0.04 11.31
C ARG A 79 -14.85 -0.63 9.89
N GLY A 80 -14.74 0.21 8.85
CA GLY A 80 -14.68 -0.23 7.47
C GLY A 80 -13.53 -1.21 7.24
N ARG A 81 -12.32 -0.92 7.75
CA ARG A 81 -11.17 -1.83 7.69
C ARG A 81 -11.43 -3.15 8.39
N LEU A 82 -12.03 -3.13 9.59
CA LEU A 82 -12.40 -4.37 10.29
C LEU A 82 -13.37 -5.22 9.45
N ARG A 83 -14.39 -4.60 8.84
CA ARG A 83 -15.34 -5.29 7.96
C ARG A 83 -14.63 -5.90 6.75
N ARG A 84 -13.82 -5.11 6.06
CA ARG A 84 -13.08 -5.56 4.89
C ARG A 84 -12.13 -6.71 5.24
N SER A 85 -11.32 -6.58 6.27
CA SER A 85 -10.37 -7.61 6.70
C SER A 85 -11.06 -8.89 7.19
N SER A 86 -12.31 -8.80 7.65
CA SER A 86 -13.12 -9.98 7.98
C SER A 86 -13.87 -10.59 6.78
N GLY A 87 -13.60 -10.11 5.55
CA GLY A 87 -14.21 -10.63 4.31
C GLY A 87 -15.58 -10.06 3.98
N SER A 88 -15.91 -8.84 4.44
CA SER A 88 -17.20 -8.19 4.26
C SER A 88 -17.06 -6.85 3.52
N ASP A 89 -16.54 -6.86 2.29
CA ASP A 89 -16.30 -5.65 1.48
C ASP A 89 -17.59 -4.86 1.23
N GLU A 90 -18.72 -5.54 0.98
CA GLU A 90 -20.02 -4.90 0.81
C GLU A 90 -20.46 -4.08 2.04
N ALA A 91 -20.15 -4.56 3.24
CA ALA A 91 -20.43 -3.85 4.49
C ALA A 91 -19.38 -2.76 4.82
N ALA A 92 -18.20 -2.84 4.22
CA ALA A 92 -17.11 -1.89 4.42
C ALA A 92 -17.28 -0.62 3.60
N LEU A 93 -17.71 -0.73 2.34
CA LEU A 93 -17.79 0.38 1.39
C LEU A 93 -18.61 1.57 1.91
N PRO A 94 -19.84 1.42 2.44
CA PRO A 94 -20.60 2.56 2.97
C PRO A 94 -19.90 3.28 4.11
N LEU A 95 -19.07 2.57 4.91
CA LEU A 95 -18.30 3.16 5.99
C LEU A 95 -17.14 4.00 5.45
N PHE A 96 -16.46 3.55 4.40
CA PHE A 96 -15.42 4.34 3.74
C PHE A 96 -15.99 5.58 3.04
N GLU A 97 -17.15 5.46 2.39
CA GLU A 97 -17.86 6.59 1.80
C GLU A 97 -18.28 7.64 2.85
N SER A 98 -18.79 7.19 4.01
CA SER A 98 -19.13 8.05 5.13
C SER A 98 -17.89 8.74 5.69
N ALA A 99 -16.81 7.99 5.94
CA ALA A 99 -15.54 8.55 6.43
C ALA A 99 -14.99 9.60 5.46
N PHE A 100 -15.04 9.33 4.14
CA PHE A 100 -14.62 10.28 3.12
C PHE A 100 -15.44 11.58 3.17
N ALA A 101 -16.77 11.48 3.19
CA ALA A 101 -17.64 12.64 3.20
C ALA A 101 -17.44 13.49 4.45
N ILE A 102 -17.39 12.87 5.64
CA ILE A 102 -17.15 13.54 6.91
C ILE A 102 -15.78 14.24 6.91
N ALA A 103 -14.74 13.55 6.50
CA ALA A 103 -13.37 14.07 6.49
C ALA A 103 -13.21 15.22 5.49
N LEU A 104 -13.82 15.10 4.30
CA LEU A 104 -13.78 16.15 3.26
C LEU A 104 -14.48 17.43 3.73
N ASP A 105 -15.68 17.33 4.31
CA ASP A 105 -16.44 18.46 4.82
C ASP A 105 -15.70 19.20 5.96
N ALA A 106 -14.93 18.45 6.75
CA ALA A 106 -14.10 18.99 7.84
C ALA A 106 -12.74 19.55 7.39
N GLY A 107 -12.36 19.41 6.12
CA GLY A 107 -11.01 19.75 5.66
C GLY A 107 -9.91 18.84 6.20
N ALA A 108 -10.27 17.64 6.68
CA ALA A 108 -9.32 16.62 7.17
C ALA A 108 -8.82 15.78 5.99
N TYR A 109 -8.08 16.42 5.08
CA TYR A 109 -7.73 15.85 3.78
C TYR A 109 -6.87 14.57 3.85
N PHE A 110 -6.04 14.43 4.89
CA PHE A 110 -5.33 13.17 5.12
C PHE A 110 -6.29 12.00 5.30
N LEU A 111 -7.32 12.16 6.14
CA LEU A 111 -8.32 11.13 6.38
C LEU A 111 -9.22 10.90 5.16
N ALA A 112 -9.55 11.96 4.43
CA ALA A 112 -10.32 11.84 3.19
C ALA A 112 -9.56 11.04 2.13
N ALA A 113 -8.27 11.30 1.94
CA ALA A 113 -7.44 10.54 1.01
C ALA A 113 -7.29 9.06 1.43
N ASP A 114 -7.15 8.80 2.73
CA ASP A 114 -7.15 7.45 3.29
C ASP A 114 -8.47 6.72 3.04
N ALA A 115 -9.60 7.38 3.29
CA ALA A 115 -10.92 6.80 3.05
C ALA A 115 -11.17 6.54 1.56
N ALA A 116 -10.73 7.43 0.67
CA ALA A 116 -10.79 7.22 -0.78
C ALA A 116 -9.96 6.00 -1.21
N HIS A 117 -8.75 5.85 -0.66
CA HIS A 117 -7.92 4.67 -0.88
C HIS A 117 -8.64 3.38 -0.45
N MET A 118 -9.22 3.36 0.74
CA MET A 118 -9.95 2.20 1.25
C MET A 118 -11.22 1.89 0.46
N ALA A 119 -11.95 2.91 0.01
CA ALA A 119 -13.13 2.75 -0.86
C ALA A 119 -12.72 2.13 -2.21
N ALA A 120 -11.63 2.60 -2.81
CA ALA A 120 -11.09 2.03 -4.05
C ALA A 120 -10.78 0.53 -3.94
N LEU A 121 -10.32 0.08 -2.76
CA LEU A 121 -10.02 -1.33 -2.49
C LEU A 121 -11.27 -2.17 -2.18
N ALA A 122 -12.40 -1.55 -1.87
CA ALA A 122 -13.63 -2.23 -1.47
C ALA A 122 -14.68 -2.33 -2.60
N VAL A 123 -14.57 -1.51 -3.65
CA VAL A 123 -15.48 -1.59 -4.80
C VAL A 123 -15.11 -2.76 -5.70
N PRO A 124 -16.12 -3.50 -6.23
CA PRO A 124 -15.86 -4.64 -7.10
C PRO A 124 -15.55 -4.25 -8.54
N ASP A 125 -15.98 -3.07 -8.98
CA ASP A 125 -15.83 -2.60 -10.36
C ASP A 125 -14.55 -1.75 -10.52
N ARG A 126 -13.78 -2.04 -11.59
CA ARG A 126 -12.54 -1.33 -11.91
C ARG A 126 -12.78 0.17 -12.13
N ALA A 127 -13.85 0.55 -12.81
CA ALA A 127 -14.12 1.96 -13.10
C ALA A 127 -14.37 2.74 -11.81
N ASP A 128 -15.06 2.15 -10.85
CA ASP A 128 -15.29 2.74 -9.53
C ASP A 128 -13.97 2.79 -8.71
N SER A 129 -13.13 1.74 -8.78
CA SER A 129 -11.81 1.72 -8.14
C SER A 129 -10.93 2.85 -8.67
N VAL A 130 -10.83 2.99 -9.99
CA VAL A 130 -10.11 4.10 -10.65
C VAL A 130 -10.70 5.47 -10.25
N ALA A 131 -12.02 5.60 -10.19
CA ALA A 131 -12.68 6.86 -9.80
C ALA A 131 -12.35 7.26 -8.35
N TRP A 132 -12.42 6.30 -7.41
CA TRP A 132 -12.06 6.55 -6.01
C TRP A 132 -10.58 6.88 -5.84
N THR A 133 -9.71 6.11 -6.51
CA THR A 133 -8.25 6.36 -6.48
C THR A 133 -7.94 7.76 -7.03
N THR A 134 -8.56 8.15 -8.14
CA THR A 134 -8.38 9.48 -8.75
C THR A 134 -8.79 10.60 -7.80
N ARG A 135 -9.94 10.48 -7.10
CA ARG A 135 -10.35 11.45 -6.08
C ARG A 135 -9.30 11.59 -4.97
N GLY A 136 -8.75 10.48 -4.52
CA GLY A 136 -7.67 10.48 -3.51
C GLY A 136 -6.40 11.16 -4.01
N VAL A 137 -6.01 10.92 -5.26
CA VAL A 137 -4.84 11.57 -5.91
C VAL A 137 -5.06 13.09 -6.00
N GLU A 138 -6.23 13.54 -6.48
CA GLU A 138 -6.56 14.97 -6.59
C GLU A 138 -6.48 15.67 -5.22
N LEU A 139 -7.00 15.05 -4.16
CA LEU A 139 -6.88 15.57 -2.80
C LEU A 139 -5.42 15.65 -2.33
N ALA A 140 -4.64 14.60 -2.58
CA ALA A 140 -3.24 14.54 -2.15
C ALA A 140 -2.34 15.49 -2.94
N GLU A 141 -2.69 15.85 -4.17
CA GLU A 141 -2.02 16.89 -4.96
C GLU A 141 -2.40 18.31 -4.52
N ALA A 142 -3.65 18.51 -4.14
CA ALA A 142 -4.17 19.83 -3.75
C ALA A 142 -3.79 20.22 -2.30
N HIS A 143 -3.50 19.27 -1.42
CA HIS A 143 -3.35 19.49 0.01
C HIS A 143 -2.09 18.83 0.58
N ASP A 144 -1.17 19.63 1.13
CA ASP A 144 0.13 19.17 1.65
C ASP A 144 -0.01 18.14 2.79
N ASP A 145 -1.04 18.22 3.62
CA ASP A 145 -1.30 17.27 4.69
C ASP A 145 -1.74 15.87 4.20
N ALA A 146 -2.29 15.79 3.00
CA ALA A 146 -2.63 14.53 2.34
C ALA A 146 -1.52 13.98 1.44
N ARG A 147 -0.45 14.73 1.19
CA ARG A 147 0.61 14.39 0.20
C ARG A 147 1.25 13.01 0.40
N HIS A 148 1.29 12.52 1.63
CA HIS A 148 1.75 11.16 1.93
C HIS A 148 1.01 10.09 1.11
N TRP A 149 -0.28 10.33 0.80
CA TRP A 149 -1.11 9.37 0.07
C TRP A 149 -0.83 9.32 -1.43
N LEU A 150 -0.05 10.27 -1.98
CA LEU A 150 0.28 10.24 -3.43
C LEU A 150 0.97 8.95 -3.84
N GLY A 151 1.98 8.50 -3.09
CA GLY A 151 2.70 7.27 -3.40
C GLY A 151 1.78 6.05 -3.47
N PRO A 152 1.03 5.71 -2.40
CA PRO A 152 0.12 4.58 -2.38
C PRO A 152 -0.98 4.65 -3.46
N LEU A 153 -1.63 5.80 -3.60
CA LEU A 153 -2.74 5.98 -4.55
C LEU A 153 -2.28 5.86 -6.00
N LEU A 154 -1.19 6.52 -6.36
CA LEU A 154 -0.63 6.45 -7.71
C LEU A 154 -0.09 5.05 -8.04
N ASN A 155 0.48 4.35 -7.04
CA ASN A 155 0.86 2.96 -7.22
C ASN A 155 -0.36 2.06 -7.54
N ASN A 156 -1.45 2.21 -6.80
CA ASN A 156 -2.68 1.45 -7.06
C ASN A 156 -3.26 1.78 -8.44
N LEU A 157 -3.32 3.06 -8.79
CA LEU A 157 -3.78 3.51 -10.10
C LEU A 157 -2.94 2.90 -11.24
N GLY A 158 -1.63 2.86 -11.05
CA GLY A 158 -0.71 2.22 -11.99
C GLY A 158 -1.02 0.73 -12.18
N TRP A 159 -1.30 0.00 -11.10
CA TRP A 159 -1.67 -1.41 -11.20
C TRP A 159 -3.04 -1.63 -11.85
N GLU A 160 -4.02 -0.74 -11.64
CA GLU A 160 -5.30 -0.78 -12.34
C GLU A 160 -5.12 -0.63 -13.86
N TYR A 161 -4.30 0.32 -14.30
CA TYR A 161 -3.97 0.49 -15.71
C TYR A 161 -3.15 -0.68 -16.26
N TYR A 162 -2.15 -1.14 -15.51
CA TYR A 162 -1.30 -2.26 -15.93
C TYR A 162 -2.11 -3.54 -16.14
N GLY A 163 -3.00 -3.86 -15.21
CA GLY A 163 -3.90 -5.02 -15.30
C GLY A 163 -4.87 -4.97 -16.48
N ALA A 164 -5.19 -3.77 -16.96
CA ALA A 164 -6.01 -3.55 -18.16
C ALA A 164 -5.22 -3.54 -19.48
N GLY A 165 -3.87 -3.68 -19.43
CA GLY A 165 -2.99 -3.58 -20.59
C GLY A 165 -2.74 -2.14 -21.05
N GLU A 166 -3.10 -1.15 -20.26
CA GLU A 166 -2.92 0.29 -20.53
C GLU A 166 -1.54 0.73 -20.00
N TYR A 167 -0.47 0.26 -20.65
CA TYR A 167 0.89 0.33 -20.10
C TYR A 167 1.49 1.75 -20.06
N GLU A 168 1.18 2.64 -21.02
CA GLU A 168 1.59 4.04 -20.94
C GLU A 168 0.95 4.79 -19.77
N PRO A 169 -0.37 4.74 -19.55
CA PRO A 169 -0.99 5.28 -18.32
C PRO A 169 -0.44 4.66 -17.04
N ALA A 170 -0.16 3.34 -17.04
CA ALA A 170 0.45 2.67 -15.90
C ALA A 170 1.84 3.23 -15.61
N LEU A 171 2.68 3.41 -16.62
CA LEU A 171 4.02 3.98 -16.48
C LEU A 171 3.96 5.40 -15.91
N ASP A 172 3.09 6.28 -16.43
CA ASP A 172 2.93 7.65 -15.88
C ASP A 172 2.57 7.62 -14.40
N ALA A 173 1.59 6.78 -14.02
CA ALA A 173 1.17 6.65 -12.63
C ALA A 173 2.30 6.13 -11.72
N PHE A 174 3.03 5.09 -12.15
CA PHE A 174 4.16 4.53 -11.39
C PHE A 174 5.33 5.51 -11.28
N GLU A 175 5.66 6.26 -12.33
CA GLU A 175 6.71 7.28 -12.26
C GLU A 175 6.33 8.43 -11.30
N ARG A 176 5.06 8.84 -11.29
CA ARG A 176 4.55 9.82 -10.33
C ARG A 176 4.60 9.27 -8.91
N ALA A 177 4.24 7.99 -8.71
CA ALA A 177 4.35 7.31 -7.42
C ALA A 177 5.81 7.27 -6.94
N LEU A 178 6.76 6.92 -7.82
CA LEU A 178 8.18 6.90 -7.51
C LEU A 178 8.68 8.28 -7.09
N ARG A 179 8.34 9.33 -7.84
CA ARG A 179 8.70 10.71 -7.48
C ARG A 179 8.14 11.12 -6.10
N ALA A 180 6.91 10.72 -5.78
CA ALA A 180 6.31 11.00 -4.49
C ALA A 180 7.04 10.26 -3.35
N ARG A 181 7.42 8.98 -3.56
CA ARG A 181 8.17 8.17 -2.59
C ARG A 181 9.60 8.69 -2.39
N GLU A 182 10.28 9.13 -3.43
CA GLU A 182 11.63 9.72 -3.31
C GLU A 182 11.65 11.02 -2.49
N GLN A 183 10.51 11.71 -2.38
CA GLN A 183 10.36 12.90 -1.53
C GLN A 183 9.97 12.56 -0.08
N ASP A 184 9.55 11.33 0.21
CA ASP A 184 9.22 10.84 1.56
C ASP A 184 10.22 9.76 1.98
N PRO A 185 11.32 10.12 2.66
CA PRO A 185 12.37 9.17 3.03
C PRO A 185 11.99 8.23 4.18
N ALA A 186 10.78 8.36 4.74
CA ALA A 186 10.35 7.57 5.89
C ALA A 186 10.17 6.08 5.56
N ASP A 187 9.93 5.73 4.28
CA ASP A 187 9.77 4.35 3.83
C ASP A 187 10.61 4.09 2.56
N PRO A 188 11.90 3.77 2.72
CA PRO A 188 12.77 3.46 1.60
C PRO A 188 12.35 2.18 0.85
N GLY A 189 11.72 1.21 1.53
CA GLY A 189 11.20 -0.01 0.92
C GLY A 189 10.11 0.28 -0.11
N ALA A 190 9.16 1.16 0.22
CA ALA A 190 8.13 1.59 -0.71
C ALA A 190 8.69 2.33 -1.94
N THR A 191 9.86 2.98 -1.81
CA THR A 191 10.54 3.60 -2.95
C THR A 191 11.08 2.53 -3.91
N GLU A 192 11.63 1.44 -3.40
CA GLU A 192 12.13 0.34 -4.24
C GLU A 192 11.00 -0.46 -4.90
N ILE A 193 9.87 -0.64 -4.19
CA ILE A 193 8.64 -1.20 -4.78
C ILE A 193 8.13 -0.32 -5.94
N ALA A 194 8.18 1.00 -5.78
CA ALA A 194 7.80 1.92 -6.86
C ALA A 194 8.76 1.82 -8.08
N ARG A 195 10.08 1.65 -7.84
CA ARG A 195 11.04 1.40 -8.93
C ARG A 195 10.76 0.10 -9.67
N TYR A 196 10.45 -0.96 -8.94
CA TYR A 196 10.03 -2.24 -9.53
C TYR A 196 8.79 -2.06 -10.41
N ALA A 197 7.77 -1.33 -9.96
CA ALA A 197 6.55 -1.09 -10.71
C ALA A 197 6.82 -0.31 -12.03
N VAL A 198 7.69 0.71 -11.98
CA VAL A 198 8.16 1.43 -13.18
C VAL A 198 8.88 0.48 -14.13
N GLY A 199 9.81 -0.35 -13.64
CA GLY A 199 10.52 -1.35 -14.44
C GLY A 199 9.57 -2.27 -15.15
N LYS A 200 8.59 -2.81 -14.43
CA LYS A 200 7.58 -3.72 -14.97
C LYS A 200 6.74 -3.10 -16.10
N ALA A 201 6.35 -1.83 -15.96
CA ALA A 201 5.64 -1.11 -17.01
C ALA A 201 6.53 -0.84 -18.23
N LEU A 202 7.79 -0.48 -18.01
CA LEU A 202 8.77 -0.28 -19.10
C LEU A 202 8.99 -1.58 -19.90
N ARG A 203 9.07 -2.74 -19.24
CA ARG A 203 9.15 -4.03 -19.92
C ARG A 203 7.93 -4.29 -20.80
N ALA A 204 6.75 -4.07 -20.27
CA ALA A 204 5.50 -4.25 -21.02
C ALA A 204 5.43 -3.37 -22.28
N LEU A 205 6.13 -2.22 -22.26
CA LEU A 205 6.29 -1.30 -23.40
C LEU A 205 7.49 -1.63 -24.30
N GLY A 206 8.25 -2.70 -24.02
CA GLY A 206 9.46 -3.06 -24.78
C GLY A 206 10.66 -2.13 -24.53
N ARG A 207 10.65 -1.37 -23.43
CA ARG A 207 11.66 -0.38 -23.06
C ARG A 207 12.64 -0.91 -22.00
N ALA A 208 13.04 -2.18 -22.15
CA ALA A 208 13.88 -2.92 -21.20
C ALA A 208 15.20 -2.20 -20.83
N HIS A 209 15.82 -1.51 -21.79
CA HIS A 209 17.06 -0.74 -21.53
C HIS A 209 16.88 0.36 -20.47
N GLU A 210 15.68 0.91 -20.33
CA GLU A 210 15.37 1.94 -19.34
C GLU A 210 15.01 1.31 -17.97
N ALA A 211 14.43 0.11 -18.00
CA ALA A 211 14.07 -0.63 -16.79
C ALA A 211 15.28 -1.18 -16.01
N VAL A 212 16.29 -1.71 -16.72
CA VAL A 212 17.46 -2.36 -16.12
C VAL A 212 18.09 -1.53 -15.00
N PRO A 213 18.49 -0.26 -15.17
CA PRO A 213 19.15 0.49 -14.10
C PRO A 213 18.26 0.74 -12.87
N LEU A 214 16.95 0.78 -13.03
CA LEU A 214 16.00 0.93 -11.94
C LEU A 214 15.93 -0.34 -11.09
N LEU A 215 15.83 -1.50 -11.76
CA LEU A 215 15.76 -2.79 -11.11
C LEU A 215 17.10 -3.22 -10.49
N GLU A 216 18.23 -2.89 -11.12
CA GLU A 216 19.56 -3.09 -10.51
C GLU A 216 19.66 -2.35 -9.17
N ARG A 217 19.11 -1.12 -9.05
CA ARG A 217 19.05 -0.39 -7.78
C ARG A 217 18.15 -1.07 -6.76
N ALA A 218 16.96 -1.49 -7.16
CA ALA A 218 16.01 -2.15 -6.26
C ALA A 218 16.59 -3.46 -5.70
N VAL A 219 17.20 -4.29 -6.55
CA VAL A 219 17.89 -5.53 -6.15
C VAL A 219 19.08 -5.23 -5.22
N ALA A 220 19.90 -4.23 -5.56
CA ALA A 220 21.04 -3.87 -4.71
C ALA A 220 20.58 -3.42 -3.30
N TRP A 221 19.46 -2.71 -3.22
CA TRP A 221 18.91 -2.29 -1.93
C TRP A 221 18.47 -3.50 -1.08
N THR A 222 17.72 -4.47 -1.65
CA THR A 222 17.29 -5.67 -0.90
C THR A 222 18.47 -6.49 -0.38
N GLN A 223 19.57 -6.55 -1.14
CA GLN A 223 20.81 -7.20 -0.70
C GLN A 223 21.41 -6.51 0.54
N THR A 224 21.36 -5.17 0.61
CA THR A 224 21.83 -4.42 1.80
C THR A 224 20.94 -4.67 3.03
N GLN A 225 19.67 -5.00 2.82
CA GLN A 225 18.75 -5.35 3.91
C GLN A 225 18.91 -6.81 4.38
N GLY A 226 19.68 -7.64 3.67
CA GLY A 226 19.82 -9.06 3.97
C GLY A 226 18.57 -9.89 3.70
N ALA A 227 17.61 -9.36 2.97
CA ALA A 227 16.33 -9.98 2.62
C ALA A 227 16.11 -9.88 1.10
N PRO A 228 16.59 -10.85 0.31
CA PRO A 228 16.43 -10.83 -1.13
C PRO A 228 14.93 -10.91 -1.49
N ASP A 229 14.52 -10.09 -2.43
CA ASP A 229 13.15 -10.06 -2.95
C ASP A 229 13.08 -10.84 -4.28
N GLY A 230 12.30 -11.91 -4.28
CA GLY A 230 12.19 -12.80 -5.44
C GLY A 230 11.54 -12.11 -6.65
N TRP A 231 10.58 -11.20 -6.43
CA TRP A 231 9.93 -10.45 -7.52
C TRP A 231 10.88 -9.48 -8.20
N PHE A 232 11.77 -8.81 -7.43
CA PHE A 232 12.77 -7.90 -8.01
C PHE A 232 13.80 -8.66 -8.82
N HIS A 233 14.26 -9.81 -8.33
CA HIS A 233 15.18 -10.68 -9.06
C HIS A 233 14.55 -11.26 -10.32
N GLU A 234 13.29 -11.72 -10.26
CA GLU A 234 12.55 -12.23 -11.42
C GLU A 234 12.42 -11.18 -12.52
N GLU A 235 11.97 -9.98 -12.17
CA GLU A 235 11.80 -8.89 -13.13
C GLU A 235 13.13 -8.47 -13.76
N LEU A 236 14.20 -8.36 -12.95
CA LEU A 236 15.53 -8.03 -13.47
C LEU A 236 16.07 -9.14 -14.41
N ALA A 237 15.77 -10.42 -14.14
CA ALA A 237 16.13 -11.52 -15.02
C ALA A 237 15.47 -11.40 -16.39
N GLU A 238 14.17 -11.10 -16.42
CA GLU A 238 13.40 -10.87 -17.64
C GLU A 238 13.94 -9.67 -18.44
N GLU A 239 14.29 -8.57 -17.75
CA GLU A 239 14.87 -7.41 -18.39
C GLU A 239 16.25 -7.68 -18.99
N TYR A 240 17.12 -8.39 -18.26
CA TYR A 240 18.41 -8.78 -18.79
C TYR A 240 18.29 -9.68 -20.02
N ALA A 241 17.34 -10.61 -20.02
CA ALA A 241 17.06 -11.44 -21.17
C ALA A 241 16.59 -10.60 -22.38
N ALA A 242 15.69 -9.64 -22.14
CA ALA A 242 15.18 -8.76 -23.19
C ALA A 242 16.26 -7.89 -23.84
N VAL A 243 17.33 -7.51 -23.11
CA VAL A 243 18.47 -6.75 -23.64
C VAL A 243 19.67 -7.61 -24.07
N GLY A 244 19.52 -8.96 -24.08
CA GLY A 244 20.55 -9.90 -24.53
C GLY A 244 21.68 -10.15 -23.50
N ARG A 245 21.48 -9.80 -22.23
CA ARG A 245 22.44 -10.07 -21.13
C ARG A 245 22.16 -11.44 -20.51
N GLU A 246 22.27 -12.51 -21.31
CA GLU A 246 21.82 -13.87 -20.94
C GLU A 246 22.49 -14.44 -19.68
N ARG A 247 23.78 -14.14 -19.46
CA ARG A 247 24.48 -14.63 -18.26
C ARG A 247 23.92 -14.02 -17.00
N GLU A 248 23.72 -12.71 -17.01
CA GLU A 248 23.14 -11.97 -15.88
C GLU A 248 21.67 -12.34 -15.68
N ALA A 249 20.91 -12.54 -16.76
CA ALA A 249 19.53 -13.04 -16.70
C ALA A 249 19.45 -14.38 -15.95
N ARG A 250 20.34 -15.33 -16.29
CA ARG A 250 20.41 -16.63 -15.63
C ARG A 250 20.77 -16.53 -14.16
N GLU A 251 21.70 -15.65 -13.81
CA GLU A 251 22.09 -15.42 -12.41
C GLU A 251 20.91 -14.88 -11.59
N GLN A 252 20.22 -13.86 -12.10
CA GLN A 252 19.07 -13.27 -11.42
C GLN A 252 17.90 -14.27 -11.30
N ALA A 253 17.61 -15.04 -12.34
CA ALA A 253 16.57 -16.07 -12.31
C ALA A 253 16.81 -17.13 -11.23
N ARG A 254 18.07 -17.56 -11.03
CA ARG A 254 18.43 -18.49 -9.94
C ARG A 254 18.23 -17.89 -8.56
N LEU A 255 18.44 -16.59 -8.40
CA LEU A 255 18.21 -15.90 -7.13
C LEU A 255 16.72 -15.64 -6.87
N ALA A 256 15.90 -15.55 -7.92
CA ALA A 256 14.46 -15.30 -7.82
C ALA A 256 13.67 -16.50 -7.27
N VAL A 257 13.98 -17.71 -7.77
CA VAL A 257 13.14 -18.91 -7.56
C VAL A 257 12.95 -19.27 -6.07
N PRO A 258 14.00 -19.37 -5.23
CA PRO A 258 13.82 -19.78 -3.84
C PRO A 258 12.92 -18.80 -3.04
N PRO A 259 13.15 -17.48 -3.04
CA PRO A 259 12.27 -16.55 -2.31
C PRO A 259 10.84 -16.55 -2.84
N LEU A 260 10.63 -16.73 -4.16
CA LEU A 260 9.28 -16.80 -4.73
C LEU A 260 8.51 -18.03 -4.28
N LEU A 261 9.17 -19.20 -4.19
CA LEU A 261 8.54 -20.42 -3.69
C LEU A 261 8.10 -20.28 -2.21
N ASP A 262 8.85 -19.50 -1.43
CA ASP A 262 8.55 -19.29 0.00
C ASP A 262 7.47 -18.22 0.21
N ALA A 263 7.51 -17.14 -0.57
CA ALA A 263 6.70 -15.95 -0.32
C ALA A 263 5.43 -15.85 -1.21
N ASP A 264 5.39 -16.53 -2.36
CA ASP A 264 4.27 -16.51 -3.31
C ASP A 264 3.74 -17.94 -3.53
N PRO A 265 2.73 -18.37 -2.75
CA PRO A 265 2.12 -19.70 -2.92
C PRO A 265 1.58 -19.96 -4.33
N SER A 266 1.18 -18.88 -5.04
CA SER A 266 0.67 -18.99 -6.41
C SER A 266 1.76 -19.20 -7.45
N PHE A 267 3.03 -18.92 -7.13
CA PHE A 267 4.15 -19.06 -8.06
C PHE A 267 4.33 -20.50 -8.55
N ALA A 268 4.17 -21.49 -7.65
CA ALA A 268 4.26 -22.90 -8.02
C ALA A 268 3.10 -23.37 -8.91
N ASP A 269 1.93 -22.76 -8.76
CA ASP A 269 0.70 -23.07 -9.49
C ASP A 269 0.62 -22.32 -10.84
N ASP A 270 1.30 -21.18 -10.98
CA ASP A 270 1.48 -20.48 -12.25
C ASP A 270 2.55 -21.17 -13.10
N HIS A 271 2.11 -22.23 -13.78
CA HIS A 271 2.98 -23.11 -14.56
C HIS A 271 3.79 -22.34 -15.62
N ASP A 272 3.21 -21.36 -16.27
CA ASP A 272 3.88 -20.59 -17.33
C ASP A 272 4.94 -19.66 -16.74
N ARG A 273 4.66 -18.96 -15.64
CA ARG A 273 5.61 -18.08 -14.94
C ARG A 273 6.75 -18.91 -14.35
N ALA A 274 6.45 -19.98 -13.62
CA ALA A 274 7.46 -20.86 -13.02
C ALA A 274 8.35 -21.51 -14.07
N THR A 275 7.78 -21.94 -15.22
CA THR A 275 8.54 -22.53 -16.33
C THR A 275 9.47 -21.51 -16.98
N ARG A 276 9.02 -20.26 -17.20
CA ARG A 276 9.87 -19.18 -17.74
C ARG A 276 11.04 -18.90 -16.79
N SER A 277 10.77 -18.72 -15.51
CA SER A 277 11.81 -18.43 -14.50
C SER A 277 12.85 -19.54 -14.40
N ARG A 278 12.43 -20.84 -14.43
CA ARG A 278 13.33 -21.98 -14.44
C ARG A 278 14.12 -22.07 -15.76
N SER A 279 13.46 -21.88 -16.89
CA SER A 279 14.14 -21.86 -18.19
C SER A 279 15.21 -20.78 -18.26
N LEU A 280 14.95 -19.58 -17.74
CA LEU A 280 15.95 -18.53 -17.62
C LEU A 280 17.09 -18.93 -16.67
N ALA A 281 16.80 -19.65 -15.58
CA ALA A 281 17.80 -20.15 -14.64
C ALA A 281 18.71 -21.22 -15.27
N GLY A 282 18.26 -21.87 -16.34
CA GLY A 282 18.97 -22.94 -17.05
C GLY A 282 18.73 -24.33 -16.45
N ASP A 283 17.54 -24.50 -15.84
CA ASP A 283 17.03 -25.79 -15.30
C ASP A 283 16.06 -26.46 -16.27
#